data_08ef88b3b4875b26bd1c6c2a0afdc168
#
_entry.id   08ef88b3b4875b26bd1c6c2a0afdc168
#
_cell.length_a   1.000
_cell.length_b   1.000
_cell.length_c   1.000
_cell.angle_alpha   90.00
_cell.angle_beta   90.00
_cell.angle_gamma   90.00
#
_symmetry.space_group_name_H-M   'P 1'
#
loop_
_entity.id
_entity.type
_entity.pdbx_description
1 polymer ?
#
loop_
_entity_poly.entity_id
_entity_poly.type
_entity_poly.pdbx_seq_one_letter_code
_entity_poly.pdbx_strand_id
1 'polypeptide(L)'
;EFNLRKGVKFHDGSDFTAADVMFSIDRIPNIPNNPASYESNVSMIDSVEATDSHTIIVKTKNPYPLLLRRLSGVAIVSKQNVEGSSTEDFASGKVAVGTGPYMFKSYTPGDNYQISINNNYWGDKPDFHDVTFKIMPDGASRVAALLSGDVDVLEGLSPSSVPAIESKDGFKVAKRASARTLWLYVDTQNDNSPFVTDNNGNAMTTN
;
A
#
# COMPACT_ATOMS: atom_id res chain seq x y z
N GLU A 1 -17.08 11.99 13.09
CA GLU A 1 -17.02 13.12 12.15
C GLU A 1 -15.56 13.40 11.80
N PHE A 2 -15.30 13.71 10.51
CA PHE A 2 -13.98 14.06 10.00
C PHE A 2 -14.05 15.35 9.22
N ASN A 3 -13.22 16.31 9.62
CA ASN A 3 -13.02 17.54 8.87
C ASN A 3 -11.86 17.35 7.89
N LEU A 4 -12.15 17.43 6.62
CA LEU A 4 -11.17 17.23 5.56
C LEU A 4 -10.34 18.50 5.35
N ARG A 5 -9.07 18.34 5.00
CA ARG A 5 -8.18 19.47 4.69
C ARG A 5 -8.69 20.22 3.46
N LYS A 6 -8.84 21.53 3.58
CA LYS A 6 -9.23 22.43 2.48
C LYS A 6 -8.02 22.80 1.63
N GLY A 7 -8.26 23.10 0.35
CA GLY A 7 -7.23 23.56 -0.59
C GLY A 7 -6.28 22.47 -1.07
N VAL A 8 -6.57 21.19 -0.78
CA VAL A 8 -5.83 20.05 -1.33
C VAL A 8 -6.23 19.84 -2.78
N LYS A 9 -5.23 19.64 -3.66
CA LYS A 9 -5.42 19.30 -5.06
C LYS A 9 -4.91 17.89 -5.34
N PHE A 10 -5.60 17.20 -6.23
CA PHE A 10 -5.04 16.01 -6.86
C PHE A 10 -3.90 16.37 -7.83
N HIS A 11 -3.14 15.38 -8.27
CA HIS A 11 -1.99 15.55 -9.17
C HIS A 11 -2.36 16.18 -10.52
N ASP A 12 -3.60 16.04 -10.94
CA ASP A 12 -4.16 16.65 -12.16
C ASP A 12 -4.71 18.08 -11.95
N GLY A 13 -4.62 18.60 -10.73
CA GLY A 13 -5.10 19.93 -10.35
C GLY A 13 -6.56 19.98 -9.92
N SER A 14 -7.32 18.90 -9.99
CA SER A 14 -8.71 18.85 -9.49
C SER A 14 -8.76 18.98 -7.96
N ASP A 15 -9.90 19.46 -7.44
CA ASP A 15 -10.09 19.63 -6.00
C ASP A 15 -10.37 18.30 -5.30
N PHE A 16 -9.74 18.11 -4.14
CA PHE A 16 -10.08 17.03 -3.21
C PHE A 16 -11.28 17.44 -2.36
N THR A 17 -12.30 16.58 -2.31
CA THR A 17 -13.55 16.82 -1.60
C THR A 17 -14.06 15.56 -0.86
N ALA A 18 -15.12 15.74 -0.08
CA ALA A 18 -15.84 14.66 0.58
C ALA A 18 -16.37 13.60 -0.41
N ALA A 19 -16.71 13.99 -1.64
CA ALA A 19 -17.17 13.05 -2.67
C ALA A 19 -16.09 12.03 -3.04
N ASP A 20 -14.83 12.42 -3.05
CA ASP A 20 -13.69 11.52 -3.33
C ASP A 20 -13.49 10.51 -2.21
N VAL A 21 -13.64 10.95 -0.96
CA VAL A 21 -13.53 10.06 0.22
C VAL A 21 -14.66 9.03 0.22
N MET A 22 -15.91 9.46 0.01
CA MET A 22 -17.07 8.57 -0.06
C MET A 22 -16.90 7.56 -1.19
N PHE A 23 -16.54 8.01 -2.38
CA PHE A 23 -16.29 7.16 -3.54
C PHE A 23 -15.18 6.14 -3.28
N SER A 24 -14.07 6.56 -2.66
CA SER A 24 -12.94 5.67 -2.38
C SER A 24 -13.30 4.57 -1.39
N ILE A 25 -14.12 4.86 -0.39
CA ILE A 25 -14.60 3.87 0.59
C ILE A 25 -15.59 2.91 -0.05
N ASP A 26 -16.60 3.44 -0.76
CA ASP A 26 -17.66 2.65 -1.41
C ASP A 26 -17.11 1.72 -2.51
N ARG A 27 -16.08 2.16 -3.23
CA ARG A 27 -15.45 1.40 -4.29
C ARG A 27 -14.79 0.10 -3.80
N ILE A 28 -14.19 0.09 -2.60
CA ILE A 28 -13.34 -1.02 -2.13
C ILE A 28 -14.04 -2.39 -2.18
N PRO A 29 -15.26 -2.58 -1.63
CA PRO A 29 -15.94 -3.87 -1.70
C PRO A 29 -16.45 -4.22 -3.11
N ASN A 30 -16.52 -3.23 -4.01
CA ASN A 30 -17.11 -3.37 -5.33
C ASN A 30 -16.07 -3.56 -6.46
N ILE A 31 -14.78 -3.73 -6.13
CA ILE A 31 -13.73 -3.99 -7.13
C ILE A 31 -13.83 -5.45 -7.60
N PRO A 32 -14.17 -5.72 -8.87
CA PRO A 32 -14.30 -7.07 -9.39
C PRO A 32 -12.94 -7.76 -9.45
N ASN A 33 -12.91 -9.08 -9.14
CA ASN A 33 -11.73 -9.94 -9.23
C ASN A 33 -10.49 -9.40 -8.47
N ASN A 34 -10.70 -8.73 -7.34
CA ASN A 34 -9.61 -8.17 -6.56
C ASN A 34 -8.88 -9.28 -5.75
N PRO A 35 -7.65 -9.67 -6.11
CA PRO A 35 -6.91 -10.73 -5.42
C PRO A 35 -6.42 -10.33 -4.02
N ALA A 36 -6.38 -9.03 -3.73
CA ALA A 36 -5.88 -8.46 -2.47
C ALA A 36 -6.88 -7.43 -1.94
N SER A 37 -8.06 -7.90 -1.51
CA SER A 37 -9.14 -7.02 -1.06
C SER A 37 -8.73 -6.18 0.15
N TYR A 38 -8.96 -4.86 0.03
CA TYR A 38 -8.86 -3.91 1.15
C TYR A 38 -10.17 -3.84 1.96
N GLU A 39 -11.13 -4.72 1.70
CA GLU A 39 -12.45 -4.74 2.32
C GLU A 39 -12.38 -4.76 3.86
N SER A 40 -11.41 -5.44 4.43
CA SER A 40 -11.18 -5.46 5.88
C SER A 40 -10.95 -4.07 6.50
N ASN A 41 -10.60 -3.07 5.69
CA ASN A 41 -10.43 -1.68 6.17
C ASN A 41 -11.74 -0.89 6.20
N VAL A 42 -12.79 -1.38 5.55
CA VAL A 42 -14.09 -0.69 5.44
C VAL A 42 -15.29 -1.54 5.86
N SER A 43 -15.14 -2.84 6.06
CA SER A 43 -16.24 -3.78 6.37
C SER A 43 -17.03 -3.47 7.64
N MET A 44 -16.42 -2.73 8.59
CA MET A 44 -17.08 -2.27 9.81
C MET A 44 -17.94 -1.03 9.59
N ILE A 45 -17.82 -0.35 8.44
CA ILE A 45 -18.57 0.87 8.13
C ILE A 45 -20.00 0.48 7.77
N ASP A 46 -20.95 1.21 8.33
CA ASP A 46 -22.37 1.14 8.01
C ASP A 46 -22.74 2.16 6.94
N SER A 47 -22.37 3.44 7.17
CA SER A 47 -22.58 4.52 6.21
C SER A 47 -21.49 5.57 6.26
N VAL A 48 -21.32 6.27 5.13
CA VAL A 48 -20.52 7.49 5.03
C VAL A 48 -21.38 8.57 4.39
N GLU A 49 -21.53 9.69 5.06
CA GLU A 49 -22.36 10.81 4.63
C GLU A 49 -21.52 12.10 4.59
N ALA A 50 -21.62 12.87 3.52
CA ALA A 50 -21.04 14.21 3.47
C ALA A 50 -22.07 15.23 3.96
N THR A 51 -21.71 16.04 4.94
CA THR A 51 -22.54 17.17 5.40
C THR A 51 -22.25 18.43 4.60
N ASP A 52 -21.03 18.54 4.08
CA ASP A 52 -20.59 19.56 3.13
C ASP A 52 -19.39 19.02 2.31
N SER A 53 -18.78 19.87 1.49
CA SER A 53 -17.67 19.47 0.61
C SER A 53 -16.40 19.03 1.36
N HIS A 54 -16.28 19.31 2.67
CA HIS A 54 -15.09 19.03 3.46
C HIS A 54 -15.39 18.41 4.83
N THR A 55 -16.60 17.94 5.05
CA THR A 55 -16.98 17.25 6.29
C THR A 55 -17.72 15.97 5.98
N ILE A 56 -17.26 14.87 6.56
CA ILE A 56 -17.90 13.55 6.46
C ILE A 56 -18.24 13.00 7.84
N ILE A 57 -19.32 12.24 7.89
CA ILE A 57 -19.70 11.43 9.05
C ILE A 57 -19.59 9.97 8.65
N VAL A 58 -18.76 9.21 9.35
CA VAL A 58 -18.64 7.77 9.19
C VAL A 58 -19.35 7.09 10.35
N LYS A 59 -20.36 6.28 10.06
CA LYS A 59 -21.06 5.45 11.03
C LYS A 59 -20.58 4.01 10.92
N THR A 60 -20.37 3.35 12.05
CA THR A 60 -19.98 1.95 12.12
C THR A 60 -21.13 1.08 12.61
N LYS A 61 -21.22 -0.15 12.12
CA LYS A 61 -22.25 -1.14 12.48
C LYS A 61 -22.29 -1.42 13.98
N ASN A 62 -21.13 -1.39 14.63
CA ASN A 62 -20.95 -1.55 16.07
C ASN A 62 -19.83 -0.62 16.54
N PRO A 63 -19.68 -0.34 17.85
CA PRO A 63 -18.54 0.42 18.39
C PRO A 63 -17.22 -0.20 17.91
N TYR A 64 -16.40 0.58 17.20
CA TYR A 64 -15.16 0.08 16.58
C TYR A 64 -13.96 1.00 16.88
N PRO A 65 -13.23 0.76 17.98
CA PRO A 65 -12.12 1.63 18.43
C PRO A 65 -10.97 1.74 17.43
N LEU A 66 -10.82 0.77 16.51
CA LEU A 66 -9.73 0.75 15.52
C LEU A 66 -10.08 1.46 14.20
N LEU A 67 -11.20 2.18 14.13
CA LEU A 67 -11.67 2.83 12.89
C LEU A 67 -10.60 3.71 12.25
N LEU A 68 -9.95 4.58 13.02
CA LEU A 68 -8.90 5.48 12.50
C LEU A 68 -7.73 4.71 11.90
N ARG A 69 -7.31 3.64 12.56
CA ARG A 69 -6.22 2.78 12.08
C ARG A 69 -6.62 2.06 10.78
N ARG A 70 -7.86 1.63 10.64
CA ARG A 70 -8.34 0.99 9.42
C ARG A 70 -8.44 1.99 8.27
N LEU A 71 -9.01 3.15 8.52
CA LEU A 71 -9.13 4.20 7.52
C LEU A 71 -7.76 4.72 7.04
N SER A 72 -6.72 4.71 7.88
CA SER A 72 -5.36 5.08 7.43
C SER A 72 -4.77 4.13 6.38
N GLY A 73 -5.34 2.96 6.18
CA GLY A 73 -4.99 2.02 5.11
C GLY A 73 -5.81 2.22 3.82
N VAL A 74 -6.73 3.19 3.79
CA VAL A 74 -7.54 3.50 2.61
C VAL A 74 -6.89 4.63 1.83
N ALA A 75 -6.42 4.33 0.63
CA ALA A 75 -5.95 5.34 -0.31
C ALA A 75 -7.14 6.06 -0.95
N ILE A 76 -7.16 7.38 -0.87
CA ILE A 76 -8.20 8.19 -1.51
C ILE A 76 -7.81 8.44 -2.97
N VAL A 77 -8.74 8.14 -3.86
CA VAL A 77 -8.60 8.35 -5.30
C VAL A 77 -9.57 9.42 -5.78
N SER A 78 -9.21 10.10 -6.86
CA SER A 78 -10.09 11.10 -7.49
C SER A 78 -11.31 10.40 -8.10
N LYS A 79 -12.51 10.72 -7.61
CA LYS A 79 -13.75 10.20 -8.19
C LYS A 79 -13.81 10.49 -9.68
N GLN A 80 -13.53 11.71 -10.09
CA GLN A 80 -13.60 12.15 -11.47
C GLN A 80 -12.72 11.32 -12.41
N ASN A 81 -11.53 10.91 -11.94
CA ASN A 81 -10.58 10.16 -12.78
C ASN A 81 -10.79 8.65 -12.74
N VAL A 82 -11.41 8.14 -11.67
CA VAL A 82 -11.47 6.69 -11.40
C VAL A 82 -12.86 6.10 -11.67
N GLU A 83 -13.91 6.90 -11.62
CA GLU A 83 -15.27 6.42 -11.88
C GLU A 83 -15.37 5.82 -13.30
N GLY A 84 -15.79 4.57 -13.39
CA GLY A 84 -15.83 3.81 -14.65
C GLY A 84 -14.51 3.23 -15.15
N SER A 85 -13.40 3.40 -14.40
CA SER A 85 -12.11 2.83 -14.77
C SER A 85 -12.03 1.34 -14.51
N SER A 86 -11.30 0.64 -15.37
CA SER A 86 -11.03 -0.80 -15.26
C SER A 86 -9.83 -1.09 -14.35
N THR A 87 -9.62 -2.36 -14.00
CA THR A 87 -8.43 -2.83 -13.29
C THR A 87 -7.15 -2.58 -14.10
N GLU A 88 -7.23 -2.68 -15.43
CA GLU A 88 -6.14 -2.41 -16.37
C GLU A 88 -5.72 -0.94 -16.35
N ASP A 89 -6.66 -0.01 -16.20
CA ASP A 89 -6.36 1.43 -16.07
C ASP A 89 -5.52 1.71 -14.81
N PHE A 90 -5.77 0.97 -13.72
CA PHE A 90 -4.92 1.04 -12.51
C PHE A 90 -3.56 0.38 -12.74
N ALA A 91 -3.52 -0.80 -13.36
CA ALA A 91 -2.28 -1.52 -13.63
C ALA A 91 -1.34 -0.75 -14.56
N SER A 92 -1.88 -0.02 -15.52
CA SER A 92 -1.11 0.84 -16.43
C SER A 92 -0.68 2.18 -15.82
N GLY A 93 -1.23 2.55 -14.65
CA GLY A 93 -1.01 3.84 -14.02
C GLY A 93 -1.80 5.01 -14.63
N LYS A 94 -2.67 4.77 -15.59
CA LYS A 94 -3.49 5.80 -16.26
C LYS A 94 -4.33 6.63 -15.28
N VAL A 95 -4.82 5.98 -14.21
CA VAL A 95 -5.63 6.60 -13.16
C VAL A 95 -4.87 6.76 -11.83
N ALA A 96 -3.55 6.71 -11.86
CA ALA A 96 -2.69 6.88 -10.68
C ALA A 96 -2.59 8.36 -10.27
N VAL A 97 -3.72 8.97 -9.98
CA VAL A 97 -3.86 10.37 -9.60
C VAL A 97 -4.22 10.43 -8.11
N GLY A 98 -3.29 10.93 -7.31
CA GLY A 98 -3.43 11.06 -5.86
C GLY A 98 -3.22 12.50 -5.39
N THR A 99 -3.15 12.69 -4.07
CA THR A 99 -2.89 13.98 -3.41
C THR A 99 -1.53 14.01 -2.71
N GLY A 100 -0.70 13.00 -2.95
CA GLY A 100 0.57 12.77 -2.25
C GLY A 100 1.72 13.66 -2.72
N PRO A 101 2.89 13.56 -2.03
CA PRO A 101 4.07 14.33 -2.36
C PRO A 101 4.76 13.92 -3.66
N TYR A 102 4.43 12.74 -4.19
CA TYR A 102 4.95 12.24 -5.45
C TYR A 102 3.83 11.88 -6.41
N MET A 103 4.07 12.12 -7.70
CA MET A 103 3.22 11.76 -8.83
C MET A 103 3.78 10.52 -9.53
N PHE A 104 2.90 9.64 -9.97
CA PHE A 104 3.25 8.50 -10.81
C PHE A 104 3.81 8.98 -12.16
N LYS A 105 4.86 8.32 -12.64
CA LYS A 105 5.51 8.62 -13.90
C LYS A 105 5.43 7.46 -14.88
N SER A 106 5.89 6.28 -14.47
CA SER A 106 5.88 5.07 -15.29
C SER A 106 5.96 3.80 -14.45
N TYR A 107 5.52 2.69 -15.03
CA TYR A 107 5.68 1.35 -14.48
C TYR A 107 6.03 0.37 -15.58
N THR A 108 7.12 -0.36 -15.40
CA THR A 108 7.52 -1.49 -16.22
C THR A 108 7.38 -2.76 -15.38
N PRO A 109 6.40 -3.63 -15.68
CA PRO A 109 6.13 -4.82 -14.90
C PRO A 109 7.37 -5.70 -14.71
N GLY A 110 7.66 -6.07 -13.45
CA GLY A 110 8.80 -6.92 -13.10
C GLY A 110 10.18 -6.23 -13.11
N ASP A 111 10.26 -4.97 -13.51
CA ASP A 111 11.51 -4.20 -13.59
C ASP A 111 11.51 -3.01 -12.63
N ASN A 112 10.75 -1.97 -12.94
CA ASN A 112 10.77 -0.75 -12.11
C ASN A 112 9.46 0.03 -12.15
N TYR A 113 9.28 0.95 -11.18
CA TYR A 113 8.35 2.06 -11.29
C TYR A 113 9.02 3.37 -10.90
N GLN A 114 8.57 4.44 -11.52
CA GLN A 114 9.12 5.78 -11.34
C GLN A 114 8.05 6.75 -10.84
N ILE A 115 8.48 7.61 -9.94
CA ILE A 115 7.67 8.71 -9.42
C ILE A 115 8.47 10.01 -9.47
N SER A 116 7.80 11.14 -9.58
CA SER A 116 8.39 12.47 -9.54
C SER A 116 7.71 13.35 -8.51
N ILE A 117 8.42 14.35 -8.02
CA ILE A 117 7.91 15.29 -7.01
C ILE A 117 6.63 15.98 -7.47
N ASN A 118 5.66 16.10 -6.57
CA ASN A 118 4.51 16.98 -6.72
C ASN A 118 4.86 18.38 -6.19
N ASN A 119 5.13 19.30 -7.09
CA ASN A 119 5.47 20.67 -6.72
C ASN A 119 4.33 21.44 -6.03
N ASN A 120 3.08 20.96 -6.20
CA ASN A 120 1.87 21.53 -5.61
C ASN A 120 1.42 20.77 -4.36
N TYR A 121 2.29 19.94 -3.78
CA TYR A 121 1.96 19.21 -2.57
C TYR A 121 1.62 20.17 -1.42
N TRP A 122 0.56 19.85 -0.70
CA TRP A 122 0.02 20.66 0.41
C TRP A 122 0.80 20.56 1.73
N GLY A 123 1.73 19.61 1.84
CA GLY A 123 2.60 19.41 3.00
C GLY A 123 4.05 19.78 2.72
N ASP A 124 4.95 19.28 3.56
CA ASP A 124 6.38 19.48 3.39
C ASP A 124 6.88 18.77 2.12
N LYS A 125 7.67 19.47 1.32
CA LYS A 125 8.22 18.91 0.09
C LYS A 125 9.28 17.87 0.41
N PRO A 126 9.27 16.72 -0.28
CA PRO A 126 10.33 15.74 -0.15
C PRO A 126 11.66 16.25 -0.73
N ASP A 127 12.78 15.71 -0.25
CA ASP A 127 14.13 16.11 -0.68
C ASP A 127 14.50 15.58 -2.07
N PHE A 128 13.92 14.44 -2.49
CA PHE A 128 14.22 13.81 -3.79
C PHE A 128 13.20 14.23 -4.84
N HIS A 129 13.68 14.64 -6.02
CA HIS A 129 12.83 15.06 -7.12
C HIS A 129 12.24 13.90 -7.92
N ASP A 130 13.09 12.95 -8.30
CA ASP A 130 12.73 11.75 -9.04
C ASP A 130 13.20 10.52 -8.25
N VAL A 131 12.32 9.51 -8.14
CA VAL A 131 12.63 8.27 -7.46
C VAL A 131 12.30 7.10 -8.38
N THR A 132 13.25 6.19 -8.55
CA THR A 132 13.07 4.94 -9.28
C THR A 132 13.13 3.77 -8.30
N PHE A 133 12.05 3.00 -8.24
CA PHE A 133 12.00 1.75 -7.48
C PHE A 133 12.32 0.59 -8.41
N LYS A 134 13.47 -0.06 -8.22
CA LYS A 134 13.87 -1.28 -8.94
C LYS A 134 13.29 -2.52 -8.26
N ILE A 135 12.61 -3.37 -9.01
CA ILE A 135 12.00 -4.60 -8.51
C ILE A 135 13.04 -5.71 -8.54
N MET A 136 13.60 -6.05 -7.39
CA MET A 136 14.63 -7.10 -7.25
C MET A 136 14.16 -8.15 -6.24
N PRO A 137 13.62 -9.31 -6.67
CA PRO A 137 13.11 -10.33 -5.75
C PRO A 137 14.20 -10.96 -4.87
N ASP A 138 15.40 -11.20 -5.43
CA ASP A 138 16.49 -11.85 -4.72
C ASP A 138 17.22 -10.90 -3.74
N GLY A 139 17.35 -11.34 -2.49
CA GLY A 139 17.94 -10.53 -1.41
C GLY A 139 19.43 -10.26 -1.56
N ALA A 140 20.20 -11.24 -2.09
CA ALA A 140 21.64 -11.07 -2.29
C ALA A 140 21.92 -10.09 -3.42
N SER A 141 21.13 -10.15 -4.50
CA SER A 141 21.20 -9.20 -5.60
C SER A 141 20.91 -7.78 -5.16
N ARG A 142 19.93 -7.56 -4.25
CA ARG A 142 19.66 -6.24 -3.67
C ARG A 142 20.86 -5.69 -2.88
N VAL A 143 21.51 -6.55 -2.07
CA VAL A 143 22.70 -6.15 -1.31
C VAL A 143 23.85 -5.81 -2.25
N ALA A 144 24.06 -6.61 -3.29
CA ALA A 144 25.10 -6.34 -4.29
C ALA A 144 24.86 -5.01 -5.01
N ALA A 145 23.61 -4.73 -5.42
CA ALA A 145 23.24 -3.48 -6.08
C ALA A 145 23.46 -2.24 -5.19
N LEU A 146 23.19 -2.35 -3.88
CA LEU A 146 23.50 -1.28 -2.95
C LEU A 146 25.01 -1.07 -2.80
N LEU A 147 25.78 -2.13 -2.64
CA LEU A 147 27.22 -2.05 -2.44
C LEU A 147 27.99 -1.60 -3.70
N SER A 148 27.45 -1.84 -4.90
CA SER A 148 27.99 -1.34 -6.17
C SER A 148 27.59 0.11 -6.49
N GLY A 149 26.61 0.67 -5.77
CA GLY A 149 26.07 1.99 -6.07
C GLY A 149 25.02 2.02 -7.18
N ASP A 150 24.48 0.87 -7.59
CA ASP A 150 23.38 0.79 -8.56
C ASP A 150 22.05 1.23 -7.99
N VAL A 151 21.93 1.24 -6.66
CA VAL A 151 20.81 1.79 -5.89
C VAL A 151 21.32 2.52 -4.65
N ASP A 152 20.60 3.56 -4.24
CA ASP A 152 20.94 4.39 -3.08
C ASP A 152 20.34 3.86 -1.79
N VAL A 153 19.21 3.15 -1.88
CA VAL A 153 18.44 2.63 -0.74
C VAL A 153 17.99 1.22 -1.01
N LEU A 154 18.07 0.37 0.00
CA LEU A 154 17.55 -1.00 -0.01
C LEU A 154 16.54 -1.16 1.10
N GLU A 155 15.35 -1.67 0.78
CA GLU A 155 14.31 -2.05 1.72
C GLU A 155 14.22 -3.58 1.87
N GLY A 156 13.83 -4.04 3.05
CA GLY A 156 13.66 -5.47 3.33
C GLY A 156 14.99 -6.23 3.45
N LEU A 157 15.98 -5.63 4.12
CA LEU A 157 17.26 -6.25 4.39
C LEU A 157 17.11 -7.45 5.34
N SER A 158 17.68 -8.59 4.94
CA SER A 158 17.78 -9.77 5.83
C SER A 158 18.68 -9.46 7.02
N PRO A 159 18.32 -9.87 8.26
CA PRO A 159 19.19 -9.73 9.42
C PRO A 159 20.59 -10.31 9.23
N SER A 160 20.71 -11.41 8.47
CA SER A 160 22.01 -12.02 8.14
C SER A 160 22.91 -11.15 7.25
N SER A 161 22.33 -10.24 6.48
CA SER A 161 23.07 -9.33 5.59
C SER A 161 23.49 -8.01 6.25
N VAL A 162 22.94 -7.72 7.44
CA VAL A 162 23.24 -6.47 8.17
C VAL A 162 24.74 -6.26 8.42
N PRO A 163 25.51 -7.26 8.93
CA PRO A 163 26.92 -7.06 9.20
C PRO A 163 27.76 -6.70 7.97
N ALA A 164 27.38 -7.26 6.81
CA ALA A 164 28.08 -7.01 5.55
C ALA A 164 27.96 -5.54 5.09
N ILE A 165 26.82 -4.90 5.38
CA ILE A 165 26.57 -3.49 5.05
C ILE A 165 27.18 -2.57 6.12
N GLU A 166 26.98 -2.87 7.41
CA GLU A 166 27.50 -2.06 8.52
C GLU A 166 29.05 -2.04 8.58
N SER A 167 29.72 -3.05 8.02
CA SER A 167 31.19 -3.09 7.91
C SER A 167 31.77 -2.21 6.80
N LYS A 168 30.96 -1.58 5.97
CA LYS A 168 31.39 -0.74 4.85
C LYS A 168 31.23 0.73 5.18
N ASP A 169 32.28 1.51 4.93
CA ASP A 169 32.20 2.96 5.07
C ASP A 169 31.19 3.58 4.08
N GLY A 170 30.47 4.59 4.53
CA GLY A 170 29.48 5.30 3.72
C GLY A 170 28.07 4.67 3.74
N PHE A 171 27.89 3.51 4.37
CA PHE A 171 26.58 2.87 4.47
C PHE A 171 26.02 2.95 5.88
N LYS A 172 24.69 3.03 5.98
CA LYS A 172 23.97 3.06 7.24
C LYS A 172 22.76 2.12 7.19
N VAL A 173 22.56 1.35 8.26
CA VAL A 173 21.38 0.50 8.43
C VAL A 173 20.41 1.18 9.41
N ALA A 174 19.21 1.54 8.93
CA ALA A 174 18.14 2.03 9.79
C ALA A 174 17.30 0.84 10.29
N LYS A 175 17.23 0.68 11.62
CA LYS A 175 16.49 -0.40 12.28
C LYS A 175 15.36 0.18 13.11
N ARG A 176 14.17 -0.41 13.00
CA ARG A 176 13.02 -0.05 13.84
C ARG A 176 12.31 -1.29 14.34
N ALA A 177 11.90 -1.28 15.60
CA ALA A 177 11.04 -2.31 16.14
C ALA A 177 9.70 -2.34 15.37
N SER A 178 9.28 -3.53 14.99
CA SER A 178 8.02 -3.78 14.26
C SER A 178 6.98 -4.36 15.23
N ALA A 179 5.72 -4.02 15.02
CA ALA A 179 4.58 -4.68 15.66
C ALA A 179 4.18 -6.00 14.94
N ARG A 180 5.01 -6.49 14.01
CA ARG A 180 4.76 -7.73 13.28
C ARG A 180 4.96 -8.92 14.20
N THR A 181 3.97 -9.81 14.25
CA THR A 181 4.05 -11.10 14.94
C THR A 181 4.12 -12.21 13.89
N LEU A 182 5.02 -13.16 14.09
CA LEU A 182 5.11 -14.38 13.28
C LEU A 182 4.35 -15.49 14.01
N TRP A 183 3.50 -16.19 13.26
CA TRP A 183 2.68 -17.28 13.77
C TRP A 183 2.97 -18.54 12.97
N LEU A 184 3.02 -19.67 13.66
CA LEU A 184 2.89 -20.98 13.02
C LEU A 184 1.40 -21.36 13.12
N TYR A 185 0.78 -21.59 11.97
CA TYR A 185 -0.57 -22.10 11.90
C TYR A 185 -0.53 -23.59 11.67
N VAL A 186 -1.27 -24.31 12.48
CA VAL A 186 -1.52 -25.75 12.31
C VAL A 186 -2.96 -25.90 11.85
N ASP A 187 -3.17 -26.64 10.77
CA ASP A 187 -4.52 -26.98 10.32
C ASP A 187 -5.12 -28.02 11.26
N THR A 188 -6.04 -27.55 12.09
CA THR A 188 -6.75 -28.42 13.06
C THR A 188 -8.21 -28.68 12.67
N GLN A 189 -8.64 -28.20 11.51
CA GLN A 189 -10.04 -28.33 11.06
C GLN A 189 -10.23 -29.43 10.03
N ASN A 190 -9.20 -29.81 9.31
CA ASN A 190 -9.26 -30.81 8.27
C ASN A 190 -8.56 -32.08 8.74
N ASP A 191 -9.19 -33.25 8.58
CA ASP A 191 -8.57 -34.55 8.87
C ASP A 191 -7.36 -34.82 7.96
N ASN A 192 -7.40 -34.29 6.73
CA ASN A 192 -6.29 -34.29 5.78
C ASN A 192 -6.06 -32.87 5.27
N SER A 193 -4.93 -32.26 5.61
CA SER A 193 -4.60 -30.95 5.11
C SER A 193 -4.23 -31.01 3.62
N PRO A 194 -4.87 -30.21 2.75
CA PRO A 194 -4.52 -30.17 1.33
C PRO A 194 -3.17 -29.46 1.06
N PHE A 195 -2.61 -28.84 2.10
CA PHE A 195 -1.37 -28.02 2.00
C PHE A 195 -0.14 -28.73 2.59
N VAL A 196 -0.31 -29.87 3.24
CA VAL A 196 0.79 -30.60 3.88
C VAL A 196 0.81 -32.03 3.34
N THR A 197 1.93 -32.41 2.75
CA THR A 197 2.15 -33.76 2.22
C THR A 197 3.40 -34.38 2.85
N ASP A 198 3.44 -35.70 2.89
CA ASP A 198 4.64 -36.46 3.20
C ASP A 198 5.67 -36.34 2.06
N ASN A 199 6.85 -36.92 2.25
CA ASN A 199 7.93 -36.89 1.24
C ASN A 199 7.54 -37.64 -0.06
N ASN A 200 6.46 -38.35 -0.10
CA ASN A 200 5.95 -39.10 -1.27
C ASN A 200 4.79 -38.36 -1.94
N GLY A 201 4.40 -37.20 -1.41
CA GLY A 201 3.30 -36.38 -1.94
C GLY A 201 1.91 -36.79 -1.44
N ASN A 202 1.78 -37.69 -0.47
CA ASN A 202 0.50 -38.06 0.11
C ASN A 202 0.06 -37.03 1.14
N ALA A 203 -1.25 -36.71 1.17
CA ALA A 203 -1.81 -35.83 2.19
C ALA A 203 -1.54 -36.40 3.60
N MET A 204 -1.03 -35.57 4.50
CA MET A 204 -0.81 -35.95 5.89
C MET A 204 -2.09 -35.75 6.68
N THR A 205 -2.42 -36.79 7.52
CA THR A 205 -3.46 -36.63 8.52
C THR A 205 -3.02 -35.70 9.63
N THR A 206 -3.91 -34.83 10.08
CA THR A 206 -3.66 -33.83 11.12
C THR A 206 -3.98 -34.35 12.54
N ASN A 207 -4.27 -35.64 12.69
CA ASN A 207 -4.50 -36.32 13.98
C ASN A 207 -3.22 -36.97 14.51
#